data_b36e2a633678cbaee328f9a1b88bdd52
#
_entry.id   b36e2a633678cbaee328f9a1b88bdd52
#
_cell.length_a   1.000
_cell.length_b   1.000
_cell.length_c   1.000
_cell.angle_alpha   90.00
_cell.angle_beta   90.00
_cell.angle_gamma   90.00
#
_symmetry.space_group_name_H-M   'P 1'
#
loop_
_entity.id
_entity.type
_entity.pdbx_description
1 polymer ?
#
loop_
_entity_poly.entity_id
_entity_poly.type
_entity_poly.pdbx_seq_one_letter_code
_entity_poly.pdbx_strand_id
1 'polypeptide(L)'
;MRTIAISRLVVSEGATIARRVTEALAYTLVNKSVLERIVHQHGLTKFGDLYTSPPNLWDVANAKNLQRVSMLDDTMDALAHRGDRLILGRGGYASLSKYEDVLNVRLQAPFLVRVERVMARENIDNRLRAEQRVKADDTARQKFVSMFYNQAWENASNFDLVIDIIEAARALSAKNSGQMQSQPIAPK
;
A
#
# COMPACT_ATOMS: atom_id res chain seq x y z
N MET A 1 -11.04 -16.31 -4.97
CA MET A 1 -10.94 -15.42 -3.78
C MET A 1 -11.36 -14.02 -4.21
N ARG A 2 -12.14 -13.28 -3.45
CA ARG A 2 -12.39 -11.84 -3.73
C ARG A 2 -11.49 -11.02 -2.82
N THR A 3 -10.25 -10.80 -3.25
CA THR A 3 -9.24 -10.09 -2.44
C THR A 3 -8.56 -9.01 -3.26
N ILE A 4 -8.30 -7.87 -2.63
CA ILE A 4 -7.58 -6.75 -3.22
C ILE A 4 -6.28 -6.55 -2.41
N ALA A 5 -5.14 -6.53 -3.07
CA ALA A 5 -3.86 -6.19 -2.46
C ALA A 5 -3.42 -4.79 -2.94
N ILE A 6 -3.33 -3.83 -2.02
CA ILE A 6 -2.91 -2.47 -2.34
C ILE A 6 -1.45 -2.24 -1.91
N SER A 7 -0.57 -2.04 -2.89
CA SER A 7 0.75 -1.43 -2.70
C SER A 7 0.65 0.09 -2.81
N ARG A 8 1.46 0.83 -2.06
CA ARG A 8 1.38 2.30 -2.10
C ARG A 8 2.71 2.95 -1.75
N LEU A 9 2.97 4.07 -2.41
CA LEU A 9 4.01 5.02 -2.00
C LEU A 9 3.64 5.68 -0.67
N VAL A 10 4.63 6.16 0.08
CA VAL A 10 4.36 6.90 1.33
C VAL A 10 3.51 8.15 1.04
N VAL A 11 2.59 8.48 1.91
CA VAL A 11 1.64 9.62 1.81
C VAL A 11 0.93 9.79 0.45
N SER A 12 0.69 8.68 -0.26
CA SER A 12 -0.18 8.62 -1.43
C SER A 12 -1.65 8.38 -1.07
N GLU A 13 -2.11 8.75 0.10
CA GLU A 13 -3.48 8.56 0.63
C GLU A 13 -3.97 7.10 0.67
N GLY A 14 -3.05 6.13 0.55
CA GLY A 14 -3.41 4.72 0.45
C GLY A 14 -4.27 4.20 1.60
N ALA A 15 -4.09 4.68 2.82
CA ALA A 15 -4.91 4.27 3.96
C ALA A 15 -6.35 4.81 3.88
N THR A 16 -6.52 6.06 3.46
CA THR A 16 -7.82 6.70 3.26
C THR A 16 -8.58 6.03 2.13
N ILE A 17 -7.90 5.77 1.00
CA ILE A 17 -8.48 5.09 -0.15
C ILE A 17 -8.89 3.67 0.21
N ALA A 18 -8.00 2.91 0.86
CA ALA A 18 -8.29 1.53 1.27
C ALA A 18 -9.52 1.45 2.17
N ARG A 19 -9.67 2.36 3.15
CA ARG A 19 -10.84 2.42 4.01
C ARG A 19 -12.12 2.68 3.21
N ARG A 20 -12.13 3.68 2.34
CA ARG A 20 -13.31 3.99 1.50
C ARG A 20 -13.68 2.84 0.57
N VAL A 21 -12.69 2.16 -0.01
CA VAL A 21 -12.93 0.98 -0.85
C VAL A 21 -13.55 -0.15 -0.02
N THR A 22 -13.05 -0.40 1.19
CA THR A 22 -13.60 -1.46 2.05
C THR A 22 -15.01 -1.14 2.52
N GLU A 23 -15.32 0.13 2.81
CA GLU A 23 -16.69 0.59 3.12
C GLU A 23 -17.64 0.38 1.91
N ALA A 24 -17.22 0.78 0.71
CA ALA A 24 -18.03 0.67 -0.51
C ALA A 24 -18.30 -0.77 -0.93
N LEU A 25 -17.35 -1.68 -0.72
CA LEU A 25 -17.43 -3.08 -1.12
C LEU A 25 -17.89 -4.02 0.02
N ALA A 26 -18.10 -3.50 1.23
CA ALA A 26 -18.32 -4.28 2.46
C ALA A 26 -17.17 -5.29 2.72
N TYR A 27 -15.94 -4.91 2.40
CA TYR A 27 -14.74 -5.72 2.63
C TYR A 27 -14.14 -5.44 4.01
N THR A 28 -13.36 -6.39 4.51
CA THR A 28 -12.57 -6.19 5.73
C THR A 28 -11.18 -5.64 5.39
N LEU A 29 -10.80 -4.53 6.01
CA LEU A 29 -9.46 -3.95 5.88
C LEU A 29 -8.43 -4.73 6.69
N VAL A 30 -7.42 -5.27 6.02
CA VAL A 30 -6.25 -5.90 6.61
C VAL A 30 -5.05 -4.96 6.45
N ASN A 31 -4.75 -4.20 7.48
CA ASN A 31 -3.62 -3.28 7.53
C ASN A 31 -2.51 -3.81 8.47
N LYS A 32 -1.46 -2.99 8.64
CA LYS A 32 -0.34 -3.28 9.54
C LYS A 32 -0.81 -3.76 10.92
N SER A 33 -1.71 -3.01 11.57
CA SER A 33 -2.13 -3.29 12.94
C SER A 33 -2.92 -4.60 13.05
N VAL A 34 -3.71 -4.94 12.04
CA VAL A 34 -4.44 -6.22 11.98
C VAL A 34 -3.47 -7.38 11.84
N LEU A 35 -2.51 -7.28 10.91
CA LEU A 35 -1.50 -8.33 10.71
C LEU A 35 -0.63 -8.51 11.96
N GLU A 36 -0.12 -7.42 12.53
CA GLU A 36 0.71 -7.47 13.75
C GLU A 36 -0.05 -8.10 14.92
N ARG A 37 -1.33 -7.79 15.10
CA ARG A 37 -2.17 -8.40 16.15
C ARG A 37 -2.31 -9.90 15.96
N ILE A 38 -2.58 -10.36 14.73
CA ILE A 38 -2.73 -11.79 14.43
C ILE A 38 -1.40 -12.51 14.68
N VAL A 39 -0.31 -12.00 14.14
CA VAL A 39 1.03 -12.59 14.28
C VAL A 39 1.47 -12.61 15.75
N HIS A 40 1.14 -11.57 16.53
CA HIS A 40 1.42 -11.52 17.96
C HIS A 40 0.64 -12.58 18.75
N GLN A 41 -0.61 -12.85 18.38
CA GLN A 41 -1.41 -13.93 19.00
C GLN A 41 -0.79 -15.32 18.77
N HIS A 42 0.02 -15.46 17.73
CA HIS A 42 0.78 -16.69 17.44
C HIS A 42 2.23 -16.67 17.99
N GLY A 43 2.53 -15.80 18.97
CA GLY A 43 3.78 -15.80 19.72
C GLY A 43 4.94 -15.03 19.10
N LEU A 44 4.76 -14.29 18.02
CA LEU A 44 5.80 -13.45 17.42
C LEU A 44 5.73 -12.00 17.92
N THR A 45 6.67 -11.63 18.77
CA THR A 45 6.72 -10.33 19.47
C THR A 45 7.58 -9.37 18.67
N LYS A 46 7.90 -8.92 17.80
CA LYS A 46 8.76 -7.93 17.11
C LYS A 46 8.64 -7.95 15.58
N PHE A 47 7.41 -7.86 15.11
CA PHE A 47 7.17 -7.86 13.69
C PHE A 47 7.38 -6.48 13.03
N GLY A 48 7.20 -5.40 13.80
CA GLY A 48 7.31 -4.02 13.31
C GLY A 48 8.68 -3.65 12.76
N ASP A 49 9.74 -4.23 13.31
CA ASP A 49 11.13 -3.85 13.03
C ASP A 49 11.59 -4.19 11.60
N LEU A 50 11.01 -5.23 10.98
CA LEU A 50 11.33 -5.62 9.59
C LEU A 50 11.00 -4.57 8.53
N TYR A 51 10.18 -3.56 8.88
CA TYR A 51 9.69 -2.55 7.94
C TYR A 51 10.07 -1.12 8.32
N THR A 52 10.75 -0.93 9.44
CA THR A 52 11.12 0.40 9.94
C THR A 52 12.41 0.91 9.32
N SER A 53 13.26 -0.01 8.89
CA SER A 53 14.51 0.27 8.19
C SER A 53 14.66 -0.63 6.96
N PRO A 54 15.43 -0.18 5.95
CA PRO A 54 15.73 -1.03 4.80
C PRO A 54 16.46 -2.30 5.27
N PRO A 55 15.99 -3.52 4.93
CA PRO A 55 16.70 -4.73 5.26
C PRO A 55 18.04 -4.80 4.52
N ASN A 56 18.97 -5.55 5.07
CA ASN A 56 20.27 -5.84 4.50
C ASN A 56 20.44 -7.36 4.26
N LEU A 57 21.57 -7.78 3.69
CA LEU A 57 21.84 -9.20 3.39
C LEU A 57 21.81 -10.11 4.64
N TRP A 58 22.22 -9.60 5.79
CA TRP A 58 22.19 -10.34 7.05
C TRP A 58 20.75 -10.57 7.54
N ASP A 59 19.85 -9.60 7.27
CA ASP A 59 18.44 -9.74 7.64
C ASP A 59 17.78 -10.87 6.86
N VAL A 60 18.13 -11.05 5.59
CA VAL A 60 17.61 -12.15 4.75
C VAL A 60 18.25 -13.49 5.12
N ALA A 61 19.51 -13.49 5.52
CA ALA A 61 20.19 -14.69 5.98
C ALA A 61 19.75 -15.13 7.40
N ASN A 62 19.06 -14.26 8.13
CA ASN A 62 18.63 -14.53 9.49
C ASN A 62 17.38 -15.42 9.52
N ALA A 63 17.53 -16.65 10.03
CA ALA A 63 16.43 -17.63 10.10
C ALA A 63 15.18 -17.10 10.83
N LYS A 64 15.35 -16.26 11.87
CA LYS A 64 14.22 -15.64 12.59
C LYS A 64 13.45 -14.65 11.71
N ASN A 65 14.13 -13.89 10.85
CA ASN A 65 13.49 -12.97 9.93
C ASN A 65 12.75 -13.73 8.81
N LEU A 66 13.36 -14.78 8.27
CA LEU A 66 12.71 -15.67 7.31
C LEU A 66 11.44 -16.30 7.89
N GLN A 67 11.51 -16.80 9.12
CA GLN A 67 10.33 -17.34 9.81
C GLN A 67 9.24 -16.28 9.98
N ARG A 68 9.60 -15.03 10.33
CA ARG A 68 8.63 -13.93 10.46
C ARG A 68 7.95 -13.59 9.13
N VAL A 69 8.71 -13.57 8.04
CA VAL A 69 8.16 -13.31 6.69
C VAL A 69 7.27 -14.47 6.28
N SER A 70 7.67 -15.72 6.48
CA SER A 70 6.83 -16.90 6.20
C SER A 70 5.49 -16.83 6.96
N MET A 71 5.51 -16.53 8.26
CA MET A 71 4.26 -16.39 9.03
C MET A 71 3.39 -15.22 8.58
N LEU A 72 4.01 -14.13 8.08
CA LEU A 72 3.25 -13.05 7.46
C LEU A 72 2.55 -13.53 6.20
N ASP A 73 3.27 -14.28 5.35
CA ASP A 73 2.75 -14.83 4.11
C ASP A 73 1.61 -15.81 4.38
N ASP A 74 1.78 -16.73 5.31
CA ASP A 74 0.76 -17.69 5.73
C ASP A 74 -0.49 -16.96 6.28
N THR A 75 -0.28 -15.89 7.04
CA THR A 75 -1.38 -15.06 7.56
C THR A 75 -2.13 -14.34 6.44
N MET A 76 -1.41 -13.73 5.49
CA MET A 76 -2.03 -13.05 4.34
C MET A 76 -2.76 -14.05 3.44
N ASP A 77 -2.18 -15.21 3.24
CA ASP A 77 -2.75 -16.31 2.47
C ASP A 77 -4.08 -16.80 3.09
N ALA A 78 -4.06 -17.10 4.37
CA ALA A 78 -5.26 -17.51 5.11
C ALA A 78 -6.36 -16.44 5.11
N LEU A 79 -5.99 -15.16 5.20
CA LEU A 79 -6.93 -14.06 5.13
C LEU A 79 -7.50 -13.87 3.72
N ALA A 80 -6.68 -14.02 2.67
CA ALA A 80 -7.10 -13.92 1.30
C ALA A 80 -8.11 -15.03 0.94
N HIS A 81 -7.88 -16.26 1.39
CA HIS A 81 -8.80 -17.39 1.17
C HIS A 81 -10.17 -17.21 1.80
N ARG A 82 -10.28 -16.42 2.87
CA ARG A 82 -11.59 -16.09 3.45
C ARG A 82 -12.43 -15.16 2.56
N GLY A 83 -11.82 -14.56 1.53
CA GLY A 83 -12.49 -13.63 0.61
C GLY A 83 -12.90 -12.30 1.25
N ASP A 84 -13.36 -11.37 0.42
CA ASP A 84 -13.83 -10.04 0.82
C ASP A 84 -12.84 -9.30 1.73
N ARG A 85 -11.56 -9.33 1.33
CA ARG A 85 -10.45 -8.69 2.06
C ARG A 85 -9.75 -7.67 1.20
N LEU A 86 -9.34 -6.57 1.83
CA LEU A 86 -8.40 -5.61 1.26
C LEU A 86 -7.15 -5.60 2.13
N ILE A 87 -6.04 -6.08 1.56
CA ILE A 87 -4.73 -6.15 2.23
C ILE A 87 -3.93 -4.91 1.85
N LEU A 88 -3.54 -4.11 2.83
CA LEU A 88 -2.85 -2.85 2.60
C LEU A 88 -1.36 -2.95 2.93
N GLY A 89 -0.53 -3.05 1.90
CA GLY A 89 0.94 -3.06 1.98
C GLY A 89 1.54 -4.36 2.47
N ARG A 90 2.68 -4.27 3.17
CA ARG A 90 3.42 -5.41 3.75
C ARG A 90 3.84 -6.48 2.72
N GLY A 91 4.07 -6.08 1.47
CA GLY A 91 4.40 -7.03 0.43
C GLY A 91 3.22 -7.88 -0.06
N GLY A 92 1.96 -7.54 0.32
CA GLY A 92 0.80 -8.36 0.02
C GLY A 92 0.65 -8.73 -1.45
N TYR A 93 0.93 -7.80 -2.37
CA TYR A 93 0.92 -8.11 -3.81
C TYR A 93 1.97 -9.15 -4.20
N ALA A 94 3.14 -9.14 -3.55
CA ALA A 94 4.21 -10.10 -3.83
C ALA A 94 3.94 -11.45 -3.18
N SER A 95 3.49 -11.46 -1.93
CA SER A 95 3.09 -12.66 -1.19
C SER A 95 1.94 -13.41 -1.87
N LEU A 96 0.98 -12.68 -2.43
CA LEU A 96 -0.21 -13.25 -3.08
C LEU A 96 -0.10 -13.34 -4.61
N SER A 97 1.07 -13.07 -5.19
CA SER A 97 1.28 -13.07 -6.65
C SER A 97 0.99 -14.40 -7.35
N LYS A 98 0.96 -15.49 -6.60
CA LYS A 98 0.60 -16.84 -7.10
C LYS A 98 -0.89 -17.02 -7.38
N TYR A 99 -1.75 -16.08 -6.98
CA TYR A 99 -3.21 -16.15 -7.14
C TYR A 99 -3.71 -15.19 -8.20
N GLU A 100 -4.23 -15.71 -9.29
CA GLU A 100 -4.77 -14.91 -10.41
C GLU A 100 -6.05 -14.14 -10.08
N ASP A 101 -6.78 -14.55 -9.03
CA ASP A 101 -8.02 -13.93 -8.59
C ASP A 101 -7.83 -12.90 -7.44
N VAL A 102 -6.59 -12.48 -7.20
CA VAL A 102 -6.23 -11.35 -6.33
C VAL A 102 -5.96 -10.12 -7.19
N LEU A 103 -6.76 -9.07 -7.01
CA LEU A 103 -6.54 -7.80 -7.69
C LEU A 103 -5.38 -7.02 -7.03
N ASN A 104 -4.27 -6.89 -7.73
CA ASN A 104 -3.09 -6.17 -7.28
C ASN A 104 -3.12 -4.72 -7.75
N VAL A 105 -3.21 -3.78 -6.83
CA VAL A 105 -3.32 -2.34 -7.11
C VAL A 105 -2.11 -1.59 -6.57
N ARG A 106 -1.56 -0.68 -7.37
CA ARG A 106 -0.54 0.26 -6.94
C ARG A 106 -1.09 1.68 -6.90
N LEU A 107 -0.97 2.33 -5.75
CA LEU A 107 -1.29 3.75 -5.58
C LEU A 107 0.00 4.57 -5.54
N GLN A 108 0.09 5.59 -6.36
CA GLN A 108 1.23 6.49 -6.43
C GLN A 108 0.79 7.96 -6.47
N ALA A 109 1.72 8.85 -6.17
CA ALA A 109 1.58 10.28 -6.32
C ALA A 109 2.94 10.90 -6.65
N PRO A 110 3.00 12.05 -7.34
CA PRO A 110 4.23 12.73 -7.64
C PRO A 110 5.09 12.99 -6.40
N PHE A 111 6.41 12.87 -6.55
CA PHE A 111 7.34 12.99 -5.42
C PHE A 111 7.18 14.30 -4.64
N LEU A 112 7.09 15.44 -5.33
CA LEU A 112 6.95 16.74 -4.70
C LEU A 112 5.66 16.89 -3.89
N VAL A 113 4.55 16.36 -4.39
CA VAL A 113 3.26 16.34 -3.66
C VAL A 113 3.39 15.52 -2.38
N ARG A 114 4.12 14.42 -2.42
CA ARG A 114 4.36 13.58 -1.24
C ARG A 114 5.26 14.27 -0.21
N VAL A 115 6.27 15.02 -0.68
CA VAL A 115 7.14 15.83 0.18
C VAL A 115 6.33 16.90 0.92
N GLU A 116 5.49 17.66 0.22
CA GLU A 116 4.62 18.67 0.82
C GLU A 116 3.67 18.08 1.86
N ARG A 117 3.10 16.91 1.57
CA ARG A 117 2.25 16.19 2.52
C ARG A 117 3.00 15.71 3.76
N VAL A 118 4.24 15.26 3.62
CA VAL A 118 5.10 14.91 4.77
C VAL A 118 5.40 16.14 5.60
N MET A 119 5.78 17.25 4.97
CA MET A 119 6.01 18.52 5.66
C MET A 119 4.80 18.92 6.52
N ALA A 120 3.61 18.91 5.92
CA ALA A 120 2.38 19.29 6.61
C ALA A 120 1.97 18.32 7.74
N ARG A 121 2.14 17.00 7.55
CA ARG A 121 1.69 15.98 8.51
C ARG A 121 2.63 15.76 9.68
N GLU A 122 3.93 15.87 9.43
CA GLU A 122 4.97 15.61 10.42
C GLU A 122 5.54 16.91 11.00
N ASN A 123 4.98 18.09 10.63
CA ASN A 123 5.43 19.43 11.02
C ASN A 123 6.94 19.64 10.74
N ILE A 124 7.36 19.26 9.53
CA ILE A 124 8.75 19.40 9.10
C ILE A 124 8.87 20.66 8.22
N ASP A 125 9.52 21.72 8.72
CA ASP A 125 9.74 22.96 7.98
C ASP A 125 10.86 22.85 6.94
N ASN A 126 11.81 21.94 7.15
CA ASN A 126 12.94 21.74 6.26
C ASN A 126 12.60 20.78 5.13
N ARG A 127 12.50 21.31 3.89
CA ARG A 127 12.16 20.54 2.69
C ARG A 127 13.13 19.38 2.42
N LEU A 128 14.44 19.59 2.57
CA LEU A 128 15.44 18.55 2.34
C LEU A 128 15.23 17.36 3.31
N ARG A 129 14.92 17.66 4.56
CA ARG A 129 14.60 16.64 5.58
C ARG A 129 13.34 15.85 5.20
N ALA A 130 12.31 16.54 4.70
CA ALA A 130 11.09 15.88 4.22
C ALA A 130 11.34 15.00 2.98
N GLU A 131 12.18 15.45 2.04
CA GLU A 131 12.60 14.64 0.88
C GLU A 131 13.34 13.37 1.31
N GLN A 132 14.28 13.50 2.25
CA GLN A 132 15.01 12.36 2.81
C GLN A 132 14.05 11.37 3.50
N ARG A 133 13.07 11.90 4.23
CA ARG A 133 12.03 11.08 4.90
C ARG A 133 11.20 10.28 3.90
N VAL A 134 10.75 10.90 2.81
CA VAL A 134 10.01 10.23 1.73
C VAL A 134 10.87 9.15 1.06
N LYS A 135 12.11 9.48 0.71
CA LYS A 135 13.05 8.53 0.06
C LYS A 135 13.37 7.33 0.97
N ALA A 136 13.59 7.58 2.26
CA ALA A 136 13.89 6.52 3.22
C ALA A 136 12.75 5.50 3.33
N ASP A 137 11.49 5.98 3.41
CA ASP A 137 10.32 5.12 3.47
C ASP A 137 10.11 4.30 2.19
N ASP A 138 10.28 4.92 1.03
CA ASP A 138 10.16 4.21 -0.25
C ASP A 138 11.28 3.17 -0.40
N THR A 139 12.52 3.53 -0.04
CA THR A 139 13.67 2.60 -0.07
C THR A 139 13.46 1.41 0.86
N ALA A 140 12.90 1.62 2.05
CA ALA A 140 12.61 0.53 2.98
C ALA A 140 11.61 -0.47 2.38
N ARG A 141 10.55 0.02 1.74
CA ARG A 141 9.55 -0.84 1.07
C ARG A 141 10.12 -1.57 -0.13
N GLN A 142 10.86 -0.85 -0.99
CA GLN A 142 11.52 -1.42 -2.16
C GLN A 142 12.47 -2.54 -1.77
N LYS A 143 13.37 -2.28 -0.82
CA LYS A 143 14.33 -3.29 -0.34
C LYS A 143 13.66 -4.47 0.32
N PHE A 144 12.61 -4.24 1.11
CA PHE A 144 11.86 -5.35 1.70
C PHE A 144 11.34 -6.30 0.63
N VAL A 145 10.65 -5.78 -0.38
CA VAL A 145 10.07 -6.60 -1.45
C VAL A 145 11.15 -7.25 -2.32
N SER A 146 12.18 -6.51 -2.71
CA SER A 146 13.25 -7.08 -3.53
C SER A 146 14.03 -8.17 -2.82
N MET A 147 14.28 -8.05 -1.53
CA MET A 147 15.11 -8.98 -0.78
C MET A 147 14.36 -10.23 -0.30
N PHE A 148 13.08 -10.09 0.10
CA PHE A 148 12.32 -11.24 0.61
C PHE A 148 11.46 -11.93 -0.46
N TYR A 149 11.08 -11.23 -1.53
CA TYR A 149 10.22 -11.78 -2.58
C TYR A 149 10.88 -11.82 -3.95
N ASN A 150 12.11 -11.34 -4.08
CA ASN A 150 12.84 -11.24 -5.36
C ASN A 150 12.02 -10.52 -6.45
N GLN A 151 11.25 -9.50 -6.08
CA GLN A 151 10.43 -8.72 -7.00
C GLN A 151 10.86 -7.25 -7.04
N ALA A 152 10.81 -6.66 -8.24
CA ALA A 152 11.02 -5.24 -8.43
C ALA A 152 9.76 -4.47 -8.02
N TRP A 153 9.82 -3.75 -6.89
CA TRP A 153 8.67 -3.02 -6.34
C TRP A 153 8.09 -1.96 -7.29
N GLU A 154 8.92 -1.41 -8.18
CA GLU A 154 8.52 -0.37 -9.13
C GLU A 154 7.99 -0.93 -10.45
N ASN A 155 8.14 -2.22 -10.70
CA ASN A 155 7.71 -2.82 -11.95
C ASN A 155 6.17 -2.83 -12.03
N ALA A 156 5.63 -2.07 -13.00
CA ALA A 156 4.19 -1.96 -13.23
C ALA A 156 3.53 -3.31 -13.61
N SER A 157 4.28 -4.24 -14.21
CA SER A 157 3.75 -5.57 -14.57
C SER A 157 3.39 -6.45 -13.37
N ASN A 158 3.79 -6.06 -12.16
CA ASN A 158 3.39 -6.75 -10.92
C ASN A 158 1.98 -6.35 -10.45
N PHE A 159 1.30 -5.45 -11.17
CA PHE A 159 0.03 -4.88 -10.75
C PHE A 159 -0.98 -4.91 -11.88
N ASP A 160 -2.21 -5.27 -11.57
CA ASP A 160 -3.34 -5.21 -12.49
C ASP A 160 -3.78 -3.76 -12.74
N LEU A 161 -3.57 -2.89 -11.74
CA LEU A 161 -3.94 -1.49 -11.80
C LEU A 161 -2.90 -0.60 -11.11
N VAL A 162 -2.41 0.41 -11.84
CA VAL A 162 -1.54 1.47 -11.31
C VAL A 162 -2.27 2.80 -11.39
N ILE A 163 -2.47 3.45 -10.25
CA ILE A 163 -3.23 4.71 -10.15
C ILE A 163 -2.33 5.80 -9.60
N ASP A 164 -2.11 6.87 -10.41
CA ASP A 164 -1.65 8.15 -9.89
C ASP A 164 -2.86 8.90 -9.32
N ILE A 165 -2.87 9.09 -8.01
CA ILE A 165 -4.03 9.66 -7.31
C ILE A 165 -4.28 11.14 -7.64
N ILE A 166 -3.27 11.87 -8.10
CA ILE A 166 -3.41 13.27 -8.47
C ILE A 166 -4.04 13.36 -9.86
N GLU A 167 -3.56 12.58 -10.82
CA GLU A 167 -4.13 12.53 -12.16
C GLU A 167 -5.56 11.98 -12.14
N ALA A 168 -5.84 10.96 -11.35
CA ALA A 168 -7.19 10.43 -11.16
C ALA A 168 -8.15 11.49 -10.58
N ALA A 169 -7.70 12.26 -9.57
CA ALA A 169 -8.51 13.33 -9.00
C ALA A 169 -8.78 14.46 -10.00
N ARG A 170 -7.79 14.85 -10.80
CA ARG A 170 -7.95 15.86 -11.87
C ARG A 170 -8.96 15.41 -12.94
N ALA A 171 -8.84 14.15 -13.39
CA ALA A 171 -9.75 13.59 -14.38
C ALA A 171 -11.20 13.54 -13.88
N LEU A 172 -11.43 13.19 -12.62
CA LEU A 172 -12.76 13.20 -12.00
C LEU A 172 -13.33 14.60 -11.86
N SER A 173 -12.51 15.58 -11.45
CA SER A 173 -12.94 16.97 -11.36
C SER A 173 -13.33 17.56 -12.72
N ALA A 174 -12.57 17.26 -13.77
CA ALA A 174 -12.88 17.71 -15.13
C ALA A 174 -14.20 17.12 -15.65
N LYS A 175 -14.47 15.83 -15.38
CA LYS A 175 -15.74 15.20 -15.73
C LYS A 175 -16.94 15.85 -15.02
N ASN A 176 -16.82 16.12 -13.73
CA ASN A 176 -17.88 16.75 -12.95
C ASN A 176 -18.16 18.18 -13.41
N SER A 177 -17.13 18.95 -13.77
CA SER A 177 -17.28 20.31 -14.32
C SER A 177 -17.96 20.29 -15.70
N GLY A 178 -17.65 19.31 -16.55
CA GLY A 178 -18.31 19.12 -17.84
C GLY A 178 -19.79 18.73 -17.74
N GLN A 179 -20.14 17.93 -16.73
CA GLN A 179 -21.52 17.52 -16.47
C GLN A 179 -22.38 18.67 -15.91
N MET A 180 -21.82 19.60 -15.15
CA MET A 180 -22.53 20.80 -14.67
C MET A 180 -22.86 21.80 -15.81
N GLN A 181 -22.07 21.82 -16.88
CA GLN A 181 -22.32 22.69 -18.04
C GLN A 181 -23.35 22.11 -19.02
N SER A 182 -23.67 20.85 -18.93
CA SER A 182 -24.61 20.16 -19.84
C SER A 182 -26.04 20.02 -19.31
N GLN A 183 -26.39 20.59 -18.15
CA GLN A 183 -27.77 20.64 -17.70
C GLN A 183 -28.47 21.83 -18.37
N PRO A 184 -29.49 21.61 -19.23
CA PRO A 184 -30.27 22.70 -19.80
C PRO A 184 -31.03 23.42 -18.70
N ILE A 185 -30.94 24.76 -18.70
CA ILE A 185 -31.76 25.61 -17.85
C ILE A 185 -33.22 25.34 -18.23
N ALA A 186 -34.00 24.78 -17.31
CA ALA A 186 -35.42 24.57 -17.50
C ALA A 186 -36.10 25.96 -17.74
N PRO A 187 -36.90 26.13 -18.82
CA PRO A 187 -37.62 27.38 -19.01
C PRO A 187 -38.68 27.58 -17.93
N LYS A 188 -38.79 28.81 -17.43
CA LYS A 188 -39.82 29.25 -16.48
C LYS A 188 -41.20 29.24 -17.12
#